data_8cadf917be785ca6a8bc2864712d9214
#
_entry.id   8cadf917be785ca6a8bc2864712d9214
#
_cell.length_a   1.000
_cell.length_b   1.000
_cell.length_c   1.000
_cell.angle_alpha   90.00
_cell.angle_beta   90.00
_cell.angle_gamma   90.00
#
_symmetry.space_group_name_H-M   'P 1'
#
loop_
_entity.id
_entity.type
_entity.pdbx_description
1 polymer ?
#
loop_
_entity_poly.entity_id
_entity_poly.type
_entity_poly.pdbx_seq_one_letter_code
_entity_poly.pdbx_strand_id
1 'polypeptide(L)'
;EEVMRAAGNDMAVLVKTNMRDGFKGGMEIDEAVQVAKRLVQDGAHALVLSGGFVSKAPMYVMRGAMPIKSMTHYMNCWWLKYGVRMVGKWMIPTVPFKEAYFLEDALRFRTEIKEIPLVYVGGLVSREKIDEVLDDGFEFVQMGRALLNEPGFVNRLRTEEKARCNCGHSNYCIARMYTIDMACHKHLEEKLPLCLEREIEKLENQ
;
A
#
# COMPACT_ATOMS: atom_id res chain seq x y z
N GLU A 1 6.79 -24.05 -8.19
CA GLU A 1 7.82 -24.94 -8.78
C GLU A 1 8.21 -24.52 -10.21
N GLU A 2 7.27 -24.30 -11.15
CA GLU A 2 7.59 -23.90 -12.53
C GLU A 2 8.34 -22.56 -12.61
N VAL A 3 7.92 -21.56 -11.83
CA VAL A 3 8.60 -20.26 -11.74
C VAL A 3 10.05 -20.43 -11.24
N MET A 4 10.25 -21.27 -10.23
CA MET A 4 11.60 -21.54 -9.70
C MET A 4 12.48 -22.23 -10.73
N ARG A 5 11.92 -23.16 -11.49
CA ARG A 5 12.65 -23.83 -12.59
C ARG A 5 13.04 -22.85 -13.70
N ALA A 6 12.14 -21.91 -14.05
CA ALA A 6 12.41 -20.90 -15.06
C ALA A 6 13.42 -19.85 -14.58
N ALA A 7 13.40 -19.49 -13.30
CA ALA A 7 14.34 -18.51 -12.71
C ALA A 7 15.78 -19.08 -12.62
N GLY A 8 15.92 -20.40 -12.49
CA GLY A 8 17.25 -21.03 -12.32
C GLY A 8 17.95 -20.53 -11.06
N ASN A 9 19.29 -20.42 -11.15
CA ASN A 9 20.13 -19.96 -10.04
C ASN A 9 20.51 -18.47 -10.14
N ASP A 10 20.11 -17.79 -11.22
CA ASP A 10 20.57 -16.44 -11.53
C ASP A 10 19.60 -15.34 -11.06
N MET A 11 18.38 -15.71 -10.66
CA MET A 11 17.35 -14.76 -10.25
C MET A 11 16.77 -15.09 -8.88
N ALA A 12 16.63 -14.06 -8.04
CA ALA A 12 15.85 -14.19 -6.81
C ALA A 12 14.34 -14.11 -7.11
N VAL A 13 13.58 -15.05 -6.58
CA VAL A 13 12.12 -15.09 -6.69
C VAL A 13 11.49 -14.61 -5.40
N LEU A 14 10.92 -13.39 -5.44
CA LEU A 14 10.18 -12.80 -4.34
C LEU A 14 8.68 -12.97 -4.61
N VAL A 15 7.94 -13.52 -3.66
CA VAL A 15 6.50 -13.74 -3.81
C VAL A 15 5.74 -12.75 -2.93
N LYS A 16 4.89 -11.94 -3.56
CA LYS A 16 3.98 -11.06 -2.82
C LYS A 16 2.69 -11.80 -2.52
N THR A 17 2.36 -11.92 -1.23
CA THR A 17 1.17 -12.62 -0.74
C THR A 17 0.35 -11.73 0.19
N ASN A 18 -0.96 -11.99 0.27
CA ASN A 18 -1.81 -11.32 1.24
C ASN A 18 -1.70 -12.00 2.61
N MET A 19 -1.74 -11.21 3.66
CA MET A 19 -1.91 -11.67 5.04
C MET A 19 -3.40 -11.79 5.40
N ARG A 20 -4.23 -10.92 4.84
CA ARG A 20 -5.70 -10.95 4.90
C ARG A 20 -6.28 -10.28 3.66
N ASP A 21 -7.46 -10.68 3.24
CA ASP A 21 -8.17 -10.03 2.14
C ASP A 21 -8.94 -8.78 2.57
N GLY A 22 -9.26 -8.65 3.86
CA GLY A 22 -9.88 -7.46 4.43
C GLY A 22 -11.39 -7.35 4.21
N PHE A 23 -12.07 -8.46 3.88
CA PHE A 23 -13.53 -8.52 3.76
C PHE A 23 -14.07 -9.87 4.24
N LYS A 24 -15.36 -9.91 4.62
CA LYS A 24 -16.02 -11.13 5.13
C LYS A 24 -16.02 -12.25 4.10
N GLY A 25 -15.49 -13.40 4.47
CA GLY A 25 -15.37 -14.58 3.60
C GLY A 25 -14.16 -14.55 2.67
N GLY A 26 -13.25 -13.59 2.84
CA GLY A 26 -11.91 -13.60 2.26
C GLY A 26 -10.93 -14.40 3.11
N MET A 27 -9.70 -14.52 2.62
CA MET A 27 -8.60 -15.21 3.31
C MET A 27 -8.26 -14.51 4.63
N GLU A 28 -8.13 -15.28 5.69
CA GLU A 28 -7.73 -14.83 7.02
C GLU A 28 -6.29 -15.27 7.36
N ILE A 29 -5.73 -14.70 8.42
CA ILE A 29 -4.31 -14.80 8.73
C ILE A 29 -3.81 -16.23 8.90
N ASP A 30 -4.58 -17.12 9.53
CA ASP A 30 -4.15 -18.47 9.79
C ASP A 30 -4.03 -19.30 8.49
N GLU A 31 -4.96 -19.08 7.54
CA GLU A 31 -4.90 -19.66 6.21
C GLU A 31 -3.73 -19.06 5.40
N ALA A 32 -3.55 -17.73 5.46
CA ALA A 32 -2.47 -17.05 4.77
C ALA A 32 -1.08 -17.50 5.24
N VAL A 33 -0.91 -17.80 6.53
CA VAL A 33 0.33 -18.37 7.08
C VAL A 33 0.59 -19.75 6.48
N GLN A 34 -0.44 -20.60 6.30
CA GLN A 34 -0.25 -21.91 5.64
C GLN A 34 0.16 -21.76 4.16
N VAL A 35 -0.46 -20.80 3.45
CA VAL A 35 -0.05 -20.45 2.07
C VAL A 35 1.41 -20.00 2.05
N ALA A 36 1.82 -19.13 2.97
CA ALA A 36 3.19 -18.64 3.06
C ALA A 36 4.19 -19.77 3.35
N LYS A 37 3.89 -20.68 4.29
CA LYS A 37 4.72 -21.88 4.56
C LYS A 37 4.86 -22.76 3.31
N ARG A 38 3.80 -22.91 2.54
CA ARG A 38 3.84 -23.66 1.28
C ARG A 38 4.75 -22.99 0.25
N LEU A 39 4.68 -21.64 0.13
CA LEU A 39 5.56 -20.89 -0.76
C LEU A 39 7.05 -21.04 -0.38
N VAL A 40 7.35 -21.06 0.92
CA VAL A 40 8.72 -21.35 1.43
C VAL A 40 9.16 -22.75 1.00
N GLN A 41 8.32 -23.77 1.22
CA GLN A 41 8.62 -25.16 0.82
C GLN A 41 8.80 -25.32 -0.69
N ASP A 42 8.07 -24.55 -1.49
CA ASP A 42 8.19 -24.52 -2.96
C ASP A 42 9.41 -23.71 -3.45
N GLY A 43 10.22 -23.16 -2.53
CA GLY A 43 11.52 -22.55 -2.82
C GLY A 43 11.52 -21.04 -3.00
N ALA A 44 10.47 -20.32 -2.60
CA ALA A 44 10.49 -18.85 -2.63
C ALA A 44 11.70 -18.29 -1.86
N HIS A 45 12.40 -17.31 -2.42
CA HIS A 45 13.60 -16.73 -1.82
C HIS A 45 13.26 -15.63 -0.79
N ALA A 46 12.12 -14.95 -0.94
CA ALA A 46 11.59 -14.01 0.05
C ALA A 46 10.08 -13.87 -0.11
N LEU A 47 9.39 -13.44 0.95
CA LEU A 47 7.96 -13.10 0.90
C LEU A 47 7.75 -11.61 1.15
N VAL A 48 6.92 -10.99 0.30
CA VAL A 48 6.47 -9.61 0.47
C VAL A 48 5.06 -9.66 1.08
N LEU A 49 4.95 -9.26 2.35
CA LEU A 49 3.72 -9.35 3.13
C LEU A 49 2.79 -8.17 2.82
N SER A 50 1.71 -8.44 2.11
CA SER A 50 0.71 -7.45 1.73
C SER A 50 -0.65 -7.80 2.35
N GLY A 51 -1.66 -7.03 2.05
CA GLY A 51 -3.03 -7.32 2.49
C GLY A 51 -4.06 -6.61 1.66
N GLY A 52 -5.29 -7.13 1.70
CA GLY A 52 -6.44 -6.55 1.07
C GLY A 52 -6.70 -7.01 -0.36
N PHE A 53 -7.94 -6.83 -0.77
CA PHE A 53 -8.44 -7.15 -2.10
C PHE A 53 -9.04 -5.90 -2.73
N VAL A 54 -8.36 -5.33 -3.72
CA VAL A 54 -8.63 -3.98 -4.24
C VAL A 54 -10.08 -3.78 -4.71
N SER A 55 -10.71 -4.79 -5.31
CA SER A 55 -12.08 -4.65 -5.82
C SER A 55 -13.17 -4.72 -4.74
N LYS A 56 -12.92 -5.38 -3.60
CA LYS A 56 -13.89 -5.54 -2.51
C LYS A 56 -13.57 -4.71 -1.27
N ALA A 57 -12.28 -4.51 -0.97
CA ALA A 57 -11.81 -3.80 0.22
C ALA A 57 -10.65 -2.84 -0.12
N PRO A 58 -10.83 -1.85 -1.02
CA PRO A 58 -9.74 -0.99 -1.47
C PRO A 58 -9.08 -0.22 -0.33
N MET A 59 -9.87 0.27 0.62
CA MET A 59 -9.34 1.07 1.73
C MET A 59 -8.65 0.24 2.81
N TYR A 60 -8.80 -1.08 2.81
CA TYR A 60 -8.01 -1.96 3.69
C TYR A 60 -6.51 -1.88 3.35
N VAL A 61 -6.18 -1.87 2.06
CA VAL A 61 -4.79 -1.73 1.58
C VAL A 61 -4.31 -0.29 1.64
N MET A 62 -5.18 0.65 1.26
CA MET A 62 -4.76 2.03 1.00
C MET A 62 -4.82 2.91 2.23
N ARG A 63 -5.72 2.61 3.16
CA ARG A 63 -6.04 3.44 4.33
C ARG A 63 -6.43 4.89 3.97
N GLY A 64 -7.03 5.60 4.90
CA GLY A 64 -7.60 6.92 4.65
C GLY A 64 -8.95 6.88 3.96
N ALA A 65 -9.35 7.96 3.34
CA ALA A 65 -10.58 8.06 2.56
C ALA A 65 -10.29 8.06 1.05
N MET A 66 -11.26 7.60 0.25
CA MET A 66 -11.17 7.73 -1.19
C MET A 66 -11.59 9.13 -1.64
N PRO A 67 -10.73 9.88 -2.36
CA PRO A 67 -11.09 11.20 -2.91
C PRO A 67 -12.02 11.04 -4.11
N ILE A 68 -13.32 10.98 -3.85
CA ILE A 68 -14.35 10.68 -4.86
C ILE A 68 -14.40 11.73 -6.00
N LYS A 69 -14.17 13.00 -5.69
CA LYS A 69 -14.14 14.04 -6.73
C LYS A 69 -12.93 13.86 -7.65
N SER A 70 -11.76 13.57 -7.07
CA SER A 70 -10.53 13.32 -7.83
C SER A 70 -10.67 12.05 -8.69
N MET A 71 -11.19 10.96 -8.12
CA MET A 71 -11.42 9.71 -8.83
C MET A 71 -12.38 9.88 -10.03
N THR A 72 -13.42 10.69 -9.87
CA THR A 72 -14.43 10.90 -10.91
C THR A 72 -14.13 12.06 -11.85
N HIS A 73 -13.11 12.90 -11.56
CA HIS A 73 -12.84 14.11 -12.35
C HIS A 73 -12.53 13.78 -13.81
N TYR A 74 -11.69 12.80 -14.02
CA TYR A 74 -11.20 12.39 -15.34
C TYR A 74 -12.09 11.35 -16.04
N MET A 75 -13.24 10.98 -15.46
CA MET A 75 -14.20 10.08 -16.11
C MET A 75 -14.92 10.79 -17.25
N ASN A 76 -14.93 10.18 -18.44
CA ASN A 76 -15.61 10.71 -19.63
C ASN A 76 -17.14 10.53 -19.57
N CYS A 77 -17.61 9.48 -18.88
CA CYS A 77 -19.05 9.17 -18.79
C CYS A 77 -19.72 9.99 -17.68
N TRP A 78 -20.52 10.99 -18.07
CA TRP A 78 -21.12 11.95 -17.14
C TRP A 78 -22.10 11.32 -16.15
N TRP A 79 -22.97 10.39 -16.57
CA TRP A 79 -23.95 9.74 -15.70
C TRP A 79 -23.28 8.83 -14.67
N LEU A 80 -22.20 8.09 -15.06
CA LEU A 80 -21.41 7.30 -14.14
C LEU A 80 -20.70 8.19 -13.13
N LYS A 81 -20.14 9.31 -13.59
CA LYS A 81 -19.50 10.33 -12.74
C LYS A 81 -20.43 10.84 -11.65
N TYR A 82 -21.64 11.21 -12.00
CA TYR A 82 -22.64 11.68 -11.01
C TYR A 82 -23.11 10.55 -10.10
N GLY A 83 -23.37 9.35 -10.61
CA GLY A 83 -23.73 8.18 -9.83
C GLY A 83 -22.70 7.87 -8.75
N VAL A 84 -21.41 7.79 -9.13
CA VAL A 84 -20.31 7.55 -8.20
C VAL A 84 -20.19 8.68 -7.17
N ARG A 85 -20.38 9.94 -7.54
CA ARG A 85 -20.35 11.07 -6.60
C ARG A 85 -21.46 11.03 -5.56
N MET A 86 -22.64 10.54 -5.92
CA MET A 86 -23.77 10.42 -5.00
C MET A 86 -23.57 9.28 -3.99
N VAL A 87 -23.15 8.11 -4.44
CA VAL A 87 -23.12 6.90 -3.60
C VAL A 87 -21.72 6.49 -3.15
N GLY A 88 -20.66 6.99 -3.80
CA GLY A 88 -19.28 6.50 -3.62
C GLY A 88 -18.76 6.62 -2.20
N LYS A 89 -19.09 7.69 -1.48
CA LYS A 89 -18.69 7.85 -0.07
C LYS A 89 -19.33 6.83 0.86
N TRP A 90 -20.51 6.36 0.49
CA TRP A 90 -21.25 5.36 1.26
C TRP A 90 -20.80 3.94 0.92
N MET A 91 -20.43 3.71 -0.35
CA MET A 91 -19.95 2.41 -0.83
C MET A 91 -18.49 2.11 -0.47
N ILE A 92 -17.65 3.16 -0.35
CA ILE A 92 -16.21 3.01 -0.07
C ILE A 92 -15.93 3.53 1.35
N PRO A 93 -15.91 2.64 2.36
CA PRO A 93 -15.72 3.05 3.74
C PRO A 93 -14.30 3.62 3.95
N THR A 94 -14.22 4.66 4.76
CA THR A 94 -12.93 5.21 5.21
C THR A 94 -12.32 4.28 6.26
N VAL A 95 -11.04 3.94 6.09
CA VAL A 95 -10.25 3.22 7.10
C VAL A 95 -9.11 4.12 7.54
N PRO A 96 -9.06 4.56 8.82
CA PRO A 96 -8.06 5.52 9.28
C PRO A 96 -6.63 5.06 8.97
N PHE A 97 -5.78 6.01 8.57
CA PHE A 97 -4.36 5.75 8.40
C PHE A 97 -3.66 5.70 9.76
N LYS A 98 -2.87 4.68 9.95
CA LYS A 98 -1.90 4.54 11.04
C LYS A 98 -0.59 4.09 10.42
N GLU A 99 0.52 4.66 10.81
CA GLU A 99 1.81 4.19 10.30
C GLU A 99 2.04 2.73 10.70
N ALA A 100 2.66 1.96 9.82
CA ALA A 100 2.89 0.52 9.98
C ALA A 100 1.60 -0.31 10.26
N TYR A 101 0.50 0.02 9.60
CA TYR A 101 -0.84 -0.55 9.86
C TYR A 101 -0.98 -2.07 9.65
N PHE A 102 -0.01 -2.73 9.08
CA PHE A 102 0.02 -4.20 8.93
C PHE A 102 1.02 -4.88 9.87
N LEU A 103 1.66 -4.14 10.79
CA LEU A 103 2.74 -4.69 11.62
C LEU A 103 2.27 -5.85 12.50
N GLU A 104 1.12 -5.73 13.12
CA GLU A 104 0.55 -6.79 13.98
C GLU A 104 0.33 -8.10 13.20
N ASP A 105 -0.27 -8.02 12.02
CA ASP A 105 -0.46 -9.19 11.15
C ASP A 105 0.89 -9.72 10.63
N ALA A 106 1.81 -8.84 10.26
CA ALA A 106 3.12 -9.23 9.75
C ALA A 106 3.99 -9.94 10.80
N LEU A 107 3.90 -9.56 12.08
CA LEU A 107 4.59 -10.22 13.18
C LEU A 107 4.13 -11.66 13.38
N ARG A 108 2.88 -11.98 13.08
CA ARG A 108 2.39 -13.37 13.06
C ARG A 108 3.14 -14.20 12.02
N PHE A 109 3.39 -13.64 10.82
CA PHE A 109 4.20 -14.31 9.81
C PHE A 109 5.66 -14.43 10.25
N ARG A 110 6.25 -13.39 10.85
CA ARG A 110 7.63 -13.44 11.34
C ARG A 110 7.84 -14.51 12.40
N THR A 111 6.85 -14.73 13.27
CA THR A 111 6.88 -15.80 14.28
C THR A 111 6.93 -17.20 13.67
N GLU A 112 6.19 -17.40 12.56
CA GLU A 112 5.98 -18.70 11.93
C GLU A 112 6.98 -19.04 10.80
N ILE A 113 7.60 -18.00 10.18
CA ILE A 113 8.50 -18.13 9.04
C ILE A 113 9.83 -17.49 9.41
N LYS A 114 10.85 -18.32 9.56
CA LYS A 114 12.21 -17.91 9.96
C LYS A 114 13.28 -18.24 8.92
N GLU A 115 12.91 -19.07 7.95
CA GLU A 115 13.83 -19.68 7.01
C GLU A 115 14.23 -18.73 5.86
N ILE A 116 13.38 -17.78 5.53
CA ILE A 116 13.62 -16.83 4.43
C ILE A 116 13.33 -15.39 4.86
N PRO A 117 13.90 -14.41 4.15
CA PRO A 117 13.63 -12.99 4.38
C PRO A 117 12.14 -12.63 4.19
N LEU A 118 11.65 -11.76 5.05
CA LEU A 118 10.33 -11.15 4.94
C LEU A 118 10.45 -9.66 4.64
N VAL A 119 9.67 -9.21 3.64
CA VAL A 119 9.58 -7.81 3.25
C VAL A 119 8.29 -7.23 3.82
N TYR A 120 8.41 -6.27 4.73
CA TYR A 120 7.27 -5.57 5.29
C TYR A 120 6.70 -4.56 4.30
N VAL A 121 5.36 -4.50 4.17
CA VAL A 121 4.62 -3.49 3.40
C VAL A 121 3.48 -2.95 4.26
N GLY A 122 3.36 -1.64 4.41
CA GLY A 122 2.20 -1.09 5.10
C GLY A 122 2.41 0.28 5.74
N GLY A 123 2.34 1.37 4.96
CA GLY A 123 2.21 2.74 5.47
C GLY A 123 3.44 3.31 6.16
N LEU A 124 4.64 2.96 5.73
CA LEU A 124 5.88 3.52 6.26
C LEU A 124 6.14 4.91 5.67
N VAL A 125 6.32 5.90 6.53
CA VAL A 125 6.60 7.30 6.16
C VAL A 125 7.64 7.97 7.06
N SER A 126 8.12 7.32 8.12
CA SER A 126 9.15 7.85 9.01
C SER A 126 10.30 6.86 9.19
N ARG A 127 11.52 7.39 9.43
CA ARG A 127 12.67 6.59 9.76
C ARG A 127 12.44 5.79 11.04
N GLU A 128 11.94 6.43 12.08
CA GLU A 128 11.63 5.80 13.36
C GLU A 128 10.80 4.52 13.20
N LYS A 129 9.73 4.58 12.39
CA LYS A 129 8.86 3.41 12.18
C LYS A 129 9.48 2.38 11.24
N ILE A 130 10.36 2.79 10.33
CA ILE A 130 11.13 1.87 9.49
C ILE A 130 12.13 1.11 10.36
N ASP A 131 12.88 1.80 11.23
CA ASP A 131 13.85 1.19 12.13
C ASP A 131 13.16 0.21 13.09
N GLU A 132 12.00 0.58 13.69
CA GLU A 132 11.19 -0.32 14.52
C GLU A 132 10.79 -1.61 13.76
N VAL A 133 10.34 -1.50 12.53
CA VAL A 133 9.96 -2.68 11.71
C VAL A 133 11.18 -3.57 11.44
N LEU A 134 12.35 -2.98 11.15
CA LEU A 134 13.58 -3.75 10.93
C LEU A 134 14.05 -4.43 12.23
N ASP A 135 13.96 -3.73 13.37
CA ASP A 135 14.28 -4.29 14.69
C ASP A 135 13.34 -5.43 15.10
N ASP A 136 12.10 -5.41 14.64
CA ASP A 136 11.11 -6.50 14.79
C ASP A 136 11.45 -7.75 13.95
N GLY A 137 12.54 -7.71 13.17
CA GLY A 137 13.11 -8.85 12.47
C GLY A 137 12.69 -8.98 11.01
N PHE A 138 12.20 -7.91 10.39
CA PHE A 138 12.01 -7.87 8.94
C PHE A 138 13.32 -7.42 8.26
N GLU A 139 13.75 -8.13 7.24
CA GLU A 139 15.01 -7.85 6.55
C GLU A 139 14.89 -6.71 5.53
N PHE A 140 13.67 -6.48 5.04
CA PHE A 140 13.39 -5.45 4.04
C PHE A 140 12.06 -4.76 4.30
N VAL A 141 11.95 -3.53 3.79
CA VAL A 141 10.70 -2.77 3.74
C VAL A 141 10.37 -2.34 2.32
N GLN A 142 9.08 -2.34 1.98
CA GLN A 142 8.57 -1.83 0.71
C GLN A 142 7.68 -0.61 0.96
N MET A 143 8.00 0.50 0.29
CA MET A 143 7.24 1.74 0.33
C MET A 143 6.64 2.05 -1.03
N GLY A 144 5.40 2.52 -1.06
CA GLY A 144 4.72 2.95 -2.30
C GLY A 144 4.53 4.47 -2.32
N ARG A 145 3.47 4.95 -1.66
CA ARG A 145 3.08 6.38 -1.71
C ARG A 145 4.14 7.34 -1.17
N ALA A 146 4.93 6.91 -0.20
CA ALA A 146 6.04 7.71 0.30
C ALA A 146 7.04 8.04 -0.81
N LEU A 147 7.44 7.04 -1.61
CA LEU A 147 8.38 7.24 -2.72
C LEU A 147 7.73 7.95 -3.92
N LEU A 148 6.44 7.78 -4.13
CA LEU A 148 5.71 8.55 -5.13
C LEU A 148 5.62 10.04 -4.76
N ASN A 149 5.48 10.34 -3.46
CA ASN A 149 5.48 11.71 -2.94
C ASN A 149 6.90 12.30 -2.90
N GLU A 150 7.88 11.49 -2.54
CA GLU A 150 9.28 11.92 -2.37
C GLU A 150 10.23 10.86 -2.90
N PRO A 151 10.59 10.89 -4.20
CA PRO A 151 11.50 9.90 -4.80
C PRO A 151 12.88 9.82 -4.11
N GLY A 152 13.35 10.92 -3.54
CA GLY A 152 14.60 11.02 -2.79
C GLY A 152 14.53 10.58 -1.33
N PHE A 153 13.38 10.10 -0.83
CA PHE A 153 13.19 9.79 0.59
C PHE A 153 14.20 8.78 1.15
N VAL A 154 14.53 7.75 0.37
CA VAL A 154 15.56 6.76 0.79
C VAL A 154 16.92 7.41 1.00
N ASN A 155 17.30 8.39 0.19
CA ASN A 155 18.56 9.12 0.38
C ASN A 155 18.54 9.95 1.66
N ARG A 156 17.40 10.58 1.98
CA ARG A 156 17.23 11.30 3.24
C ARG A 156 17.27 10.38 4.46
N LEU A 157 16.70 9.19 4.38
CA LEU A 157 16.81 8.17 5.45
C LEU A 157 18.27 7.85 5.80
N ARG A 158 19.23 8.02 4.88
CA ARG A 158 20.66 7.75 5.13
C ARG A 158 21.35 8.87 5.93
N THR A 159 20.86 10.08 5.84
CA THR A 159 21.53 11.29 6.36
C THR A 159 20.79 11.99 7.48
N GLU A 160 19.47 11.79 7.57
CA GLU A 160 18.63 12.47 8.53
C GLU A 160 18.04 11.48 9.54
N GLU A 161 18.40 11.63 10.81
CA GLU A 161 17.96 10.75 11.90
C GLU A 161 16.45 10.77 12.11
N LYS A 162 15.80 11.92 11.90
CA LYS A 162 14.35 12.12 12.05
C LYS A 162 13.64 12.30 10.69
N ALA A 163 14.15 11.64 9.65
CA ALA A 163 13.55 11.74 8.33
C ALA A 163 12.09 11.26 8.33
N ARG A 164 11.20 12.09 7.80
CA ARG A 164 9.79 11.77 7.60
C ARG A 164 9.33 12.26 6.24
N CYS A 165 8.65 11.40 5.49
CA CYS A 165 8.05 11.75 4.22
C CYS A 165 6.79 12.61 4.44
N ASN A 166 6.64 13.66 3.65
CA ASN A 166 5.51 14.60 3.74
C ASN A 166 4.29 14.15 2.90
N CYS A 167 3.98 12.85 2.90
CA CYS A 167 2.77 12.33 2.27
C CYS A 167 1.57 12.52 3.19
N GLY A 168 0.62 13.38 2.81
CA GLY A 168 -0.60 13.67 3.58
C GLY A 168 -1.72 12.62 3.45
N HIS A 169 -1.47 11.51 2.74
CA HIS A 169 -2.39 10.36 2.59
C HIS A 169 -3.77 10.72 1.99
N SER A 170 -3.88 11.80 1.21
CA SER A 170 -5.12 12.18 0.51
C SER A 170 -5.61 11.14 -0.50
N ASN A 171 -4.80 10.13 -0.82
CA ASN A 171 -5.08 9.10 -1.82
C ASN A 171 -5.36 9.63 -3.25
N TYR A 172 -5.01 10.88 -3.53
CA TYR A 172 -5.17 11.46 -4.87
C TYR A 172 -4.45 10.63 -5.94
N CYS A 173 -3.21 10.21 -5.68
CA CYS A 173 -2.43 9.38 -6.61
C CYS A 173 -3.13 8.05 -6.93
N ILE A 174 -3.77 7.44 -5.94
CA ILE A 174 -4.52 6.19 -6.09
C ILE A 174 -5.81 6.41 -6.88
N ALA A 175 -6.56 7.46 -6.55
CA ALA A 175 -7.80 7.79 -7.26
C ALA A 175 -7.55 8.11 -8.74
N ARG A 176 -6.42 8.77 -9.04
CA ARG A 176 -5.99 9.14 -10.38
C ARG A 176 -5.70 7.92 -11.26
N MET A 177 -5.10 6.86 -10.71
CA MET A 177 -4.70 5.68 -11.47
C MET A 177 -5.85 4.92 -12.15
N TYR A 178 -7.10 5.17 -11.76
CA TYR A 178 -8.27 4.53 -12.39
C TYR A 178 -8.64 5.13 -13.76
N THR A 179 -8.09 6.30 -14.09
CA THR A 179 -8.49 7.04 -15.29
C THR A 179 -7.32 7.59 -16.10
N ILE A 180 -6.20 7.90 -15.46
CA ILE A 180 -4.98 8.45 -16.06
C ILE A 180 -3.76 7.95 -15.27
N ASP A 181 -2.56 8.37 -15.68
CA ASP A 181 -1.31 7.96 -15.04
C ASP A 181 -1.25 8.34 -13.56
N MET A 182 -0.71 7.42 -12.75
CA MET A 182 -0.51 7.64 -11.33
C MET A 182 0.53 8.74 -11.10
N ALA A 183 0.16 9.78 -10.35
CA ALA A 183 1.06 10.85 -9.96
C ALA A 183 0.69 11.45 -8.60
N CYS A 184 1.68 11.92 -7.85
CA CYS A 184 1.42 12.72 -6.66
C CYS A 184 0.98 14.13 -7.06
N HIS A 185 -0.06 14.69 -6.40
CA HIS A 185 -0.53 16.04 -6.70
C HIS A 185 0.54 17.13 -6.50
N LYS A 186 1.54 16.86 -5.64
CA LYS A 186 2.65 17.80 -5.37
C LYS A 186 3.67 17.90 -6.50
N HIS A 187 3.62 17.01 -7.48
CA HIS A 187 4.55 16.95 -8.62
C HIS A 187 3.88 17.17 -9.98
N LEU A 188 2.65 17.67 -9.98
CA LEU A 188 1.96 18.00 -11.21
C LEU A 188 2.47 19.33 -11.75
N GLU A 189 2.75 19.39 -13.04
CA GLU A 189 3.11 20.64 -13.75
C GLU A 189 1.89 21.55 -13.88
N GLU A 190 0.71 20.98 -14.09
CA GLU A 190 -0.54 21.72 -14.22
C GLU A 190 -1.20 21.96 -12.86
N LYS A 191 -1.74 23.17 -12.71
CA LYS A 191 -2.54 23.52 -11.53
C LYS A 191 -3.83 22.70 -11.49
N LEU A 192 -4.12 22.11 -10.36
CA LEU A 192 -5.36 21.37 -10.17
C LEU A 192 -6.58 22.31 -10.15
N PRO A 193 -7.75 21.83 -10.62
CA PRO A 193 -9.01 22.52 -10.39
C PRO A 193 -9.26 22.77 -8.90
N LEU A 194 -9.75 23.95 -8.53
CA LEU A 194 -9.96 24.35 -7.14
C LEU A 194 -10.81 23.34 -6.32
N CYS A 195 -11.74 22.66 -6.99
CA CYS A 195 -12.58 21.64 -6.31
C CYS A 195 -11.79 20.38 -5.91
N LEU A 196 -10.71 20.04 -6.59
CA LEU A 196 -9.80 18.93 -6.26
C LEU A 196 -8.79 19.37 -5.20
N GLU A 197 -8.23 20.56 -5.30
CA GLU A 197 -7.33 21.13 -4.28
C GLU A 197 -8.01 21.11 -2.90
N ARG A 198 -9.25 21.62 -2.81
CA ARG A 198 -10.03 21.61 -1.56
C ARG A 198 -10.37 20.21 -1.05
N GLU A 199 -10.56 19.24 -1.94
CA GLU A 199 -10.78 17.85 -1.53
C GLU A 199 -9.50 17.25 -0.93
N ILE A 200 -8.36 17.45 -1.59
CA ILE A 200 -7.05 16.99 -1.13
C ILE A 200 -6.71 17.60 0.23
N GLU A 201 -6.79 18.93 0.35
CA GLU A 201 -6.51 19.65 1.58
C GLU A 201 -7.37 19.14 2.76
N LYS A 202 -8.66 18.93 2.51
CA LYS A 202 -9.57 18.36 3.52
C LYS A 202 -9.15 16.96 3.97
N LEU A 203 -8.65 16.12 3.07
CA LEU A 203 -8.27 14.75 3.37
C LEU A 203 -6.89 14.65 4.05
N GLU A 204 -5.99 15.58 3.75
CA GLU A 204 -4.66 15.66 4.39
C GLU A 204 -4.73 16.21 5.83
N ASN A 205 -5.82 16.90 6.18
CA ASN A 205 -6.07 17.45 7.52
C ASN A 205 -6.96 16.55 8.41
N GLN A 206 -7.29 15.34 7.98
CA GLN A 206 -8.00 14.31 8.75
C GLN A 206 -7.05 13.33 9.44
#